data_20a11b2a0dfb866d0e92cc05170f2be2
#
_entry.id   20a11b2a0dfb866d0e92cc05170f2be2
#
_cell.length_a   1.000
_cell.length_b   1.000
_cell.length_c   1.000
_cell.angle_alpha   90.00
_cell.angle_beta   90.00
_cell.angle_gamma   90.00
#
_symmetry.space_group_name_H-M   'P 1'
#
loop_
_entity.id
_entity.type
_entity.pdbx_description
1 polymer ?
#
loop_
_entity_poly.entity_id
_entity_poly.type
_entity_poly.pdbx_seq_one_letter_code
_entity_poly.pdbx_strand_id
1 'polypeptide(L)'
;MNKFKYYFILLITTVSLFSCSKDNNTAEIVPPRDYAVQYATDLNDIEEYLKNYYIEDVSPDVDTKITKIPTGGTQPSIFSYLNSPTFPKLLSREVKLHDITYKLYYLVLREGIGASPSNADAVLAAYKGDYI
;
A
#
# COMPACT_ATOMS: atom_id res chain seq x y z
N MET A 1 58.09 -11.13 -36.69
CA MET A 1 57.68 -10.84 -35.29
C MET A 1 56.28 -10.22 -35.15
N ASN A 2 55.48 -10.09 -36.23
CA ASN A 2 54.16 -9.45 -36.17
C ASN A 2 52.96 -10.38 -36.18
N LYS A 3 53.14 -11.66 -36.50
CA LYS A 3 52.04 -12.64 -36.58
C LYS A 3 51.44 -12.96 -35.20
N PHE A 4 52.21 -12.91 -34.13
CA PHE A 4 51.72 -13.13 -32.76
C PHE A 4 50.74 -12.04 -32.29
N LYS A 5 50.93 -10.80 -32.70
CA LYS A 5 50.00 -9.70 -32.36
C LYS A 5 48.63 -9.87 -33.03
N TYR A 6 48.59 -10.37 -34.24
CA TYR A 6 47.30 -10.61 -34.93
C TYR A 6 46.55 -11.78 -34.32
N TYR A 7 47.20 -12.84 -33.91
CA TYR A 7 46.54 -13.95 -33.19
C TYR A 7 46.04 -13.54 -31.81
N PHE A 8 46.75 -12.66 -31.11
CA PHE A 8 46.31 -12.13 -29.81
C PHE A 8 45.07 -11.20 -29.95
N ILE A 9 45.06 -10.37 -30.96
CA ILE A 9 43.90 -9.49 -31.24
C ILE A 9 42.70 -10.35 -31.65
N LEU A 10 42.88 -11.36 -32.48
CA LEU A 10 41.84 -12.28 -32.90
C LEU A 10 41.23 -13.05 -31.71
N LEU A 11 42.07 -13.48 -30.77
CA LEU A 11 41.68 -14.16 -29.55
C LEU A 11 40.79 -13.23 -28.67
N ILE A 12 41.20 -11.98 -28.48
CA ILE A 12 40.47 -11.01 -27.69
C ILE A 12 39.10 -10.72 -28.32
N THR A 13 39.04 -10.57 -29.62
CA THR A 13 37.75 -10.29 -30.33
C THR A 13 36.80 -11.49 -30.28
N THR A 14 37.31 -12.72 -30.31
CA THR A 14 36.46 -13.90 -30.17
C THR A 14 35.92 -14.07 -28.75
N VAL A 15 36.69 -13.75 -27.71
CA VAL A 15 36.23 -13.84 -26.31
C VAL A 15 35.19 -12.80 -25.99
N SER A 16 35.23 -11.58 -26.56
CA SER A 16 34.27 -10.54 -26.32
C SER A 16 32.89 -10.81 -26.99
N LEU A 17 32.80 -11.74 -27.95
CA LEU A 17 31.52 -12.12 -28.58
C LEU A 17 30.73 -13.13 -27.78
N PHE A 18 31.30 -13.79 -26.79
CA PHE A 18 30.60 -14.75 -25.91
C PHE A 18 30.03 -14.13 -24.63
N SER A 19 30.22 -12.82 -24.40
CA SER A 19 29.80 -12.14 -23.17
C SER A 19 28.32 -11.72 -23.13
N CYS A 20 27.51 -12.16 -24.07
CA CYS A 20 26.08 -11.87 -24.06
C CYS A 20 25.30 -13.16 -23.81
N SER A 21 25.45 -13.79 -22.66
CA SER A 21 24.44 -14.73 -22.18
C SER A 21 23.27 -13.89 -21.68
N LYS A 22 22.24 -13.83 -22.47
CA LYS A 22 20.92 -13.33 -22.06
C LYS A 22 20.46 -14.31 -20.97
N ASP A 23 20.55 -13.90 -19.71
CA ASP A 23 19.89 -14.58 -18.63
C ASP A 23 18.38 -14.63 -18.97
N ASN A 24 17.95 -15.76 -19.51
CA ASN A 24 16.54 -16.08 -19.66
C ASN A 24 15.92 -16.42 -18.29
N ASN A 25 16.19 -15.58 -17.29
CA ASN A 25 15.33 -15.44 -16.14
C ASN A 25 14.09 -14.68 -16.64
N THR A 26 13.29 -15.32 -17.47
CA THR A 26 11.88 -14.99 -17.58
C THR A 26 11.34 -15.25 -16.18
N ALA A 27 11.28 -14.18 -15.38
CA ALA A 27 10.47 -14.21 -14.17
C ALA A 27 9.12 -14.79 -14.60
N GLU A 28 8.76 -15.94 -14.02
CA GLU A 28 7.47 -16.56 -14.27
C GLU A 28 6.42 -15.48 -14.00
N ILE A 29 5.78 -15.01 -15.07
CA ILE A 29 4.72 -14.01 -14.95
C ILE A 29 3.56 -14.75 -14.30
N VAL A 30 3.53 -14.76 -12.97
CA VAL A 30 2.39 -15.26 -12.22
C VAL A 30 1.21 -14.39 -12.61
N PRO A 31 0.16 -14.94 -13.22
CA PRO A 31 -1.01 -14.16 -13.59
C PRO A 31 -1.57 -13.49 -12.32
N PRO A 32 -2.05 -12.25 -12.41
CA PRO A 32 -2.65 -11.57 -11.27
C PRO A 32 -3.80 -12.42 -10.74
N ARG A 33 -3.94 -12.47 -9.41
CA ARG A 33 -5.07 -13.15 -8.76
C ARG A 33 -6.39 -12.60 -9.29
N ASP A 34 -7.41 -13.44 -9.30
CA ASP A 34 -8.78 -12.99 -9.51
C ASP A 34 -9.13 -11.89 -8.50
N TYR A 35 -9.71 -10.79 -8.98
CA TYR A 35 -10.00 -9.63 -8.15
C TYR A 35 -10.93 -9.93 -6.97
N ALA A 36 -11.91 -10.82 -7.16
CA ALA A 36 -12.85 -11.17 -6.10
C ALA A 36 -12.16 -11.98 -5.00
N VAL A 37 -11.30 -12.91 -5.39
CA VAL A 37 -10.51 -13.72 -4.44
C VAL A 37 -9.52 -12.86 -3.67
N GLN A 38 -8.83 -11.95 -4.37
CA GLN A 38 -7.90 -11.03 -3.71
C GLN A 38 -8.64 -10.11 -2.76
N TYR A 39 -9.75 -9.52 -3.19
CA TYR A 39 -10.55 -8.63 -2.36
C TYR A 39 -11.06 -9.30 -1.08
N ALA A 40 -11.51 -10.56 -1.15
CA ALA A 40 -11.97 -11.28 0.03
C ALA A 40 -10.84 -11.43 1.07
N THR A 41 -9.62 -11.70 0.61
CA THR A 41 -8.43 -11.77 1.47
C THR A 41 -8.11 -10.41 2.07
N ASP A 42 -8.00 -9.39 1.22
CA ASP A 42 -7.62 -8.02 1.64
C ASP A 42 -8.64 -7.43 2.62
N LEU A 43 -9.94 -7.67 2.40
CA LEU A 43 -10.99 -7.19 3.31
C LEU A 43 -10.85 -7.83 4.69
N ASN A 44 -10.57 -9.12 4.76
CA ASN A 44 -10.34 -9.82 6.03
C ASN A 44 -9.11 -9.25 6.76
N ASP A 45 -8.02 -9.06 6.04
CA ASP A 45 -6.77 -8.52 6.60
C ASP A 45 -6.97 -7.08 7.12
N ILE A 46 -7.72 -6.25 6.37
CA ILE A 46 -8.10 -4.89 6.78
C ILE A 46 -8.94 -4.92 8.07
N GLU A 47 -9.97 -5.78 8.12
CA GLU A 47 -10.82 -5.87 9.31
C GLU A 47 -10.06 -6.43 10.52
N GLU A 48 -9.16 -7.37 10.32
CA GLU A 48 -8.27 -7.88 11.37
C GLU A 48 -7.34 -6.77 11.88
N TYR A 49 -6.75 -6.00 10.99
CA TYR A 49 -5.96 -4.81 11.36
C TYR A 49 -6.79 -3.85 12.22
N LEU A 50 -7.98 -3.46 11.76
CA LEU A 50 -8.84 -2.53 12.49
C LEU A 50 -9.25 -3.04 13.88
N LYS A 51 -9.33 -4.35 14.08
CA LYS A 51 -9.65 -4.99 15.37
C LYS A 51 -8.45 -5.09 16.30
N ASN A 52 -7.24 -5.19 15.75
CA ASN A 52 -6.02 -5.45 16.53
C ASN A 52 -5.18 -4.20 16.80
N TYR A 53 -5.56 -3.05 16.23
CA TYR A 53 -4.84 -1.80 16.41
C TYR A 53 -5.73 -0.72 17.04
N TYR A 54 -5.08 0.21 17.74
CA TYR A 54 -5.74 1.34 18.38
C TYR A 54 -5.05 2.65 18.02
N ILE A 55 -5.75 3.76 18.22
CA ILE A 55 -5.23 5.12 18.00
C ILE A 55 -4.54 5.55 19.29
N GLU A 56 -3.22 5.73 19.24
CA GLU A 56 -2.43 6.13 20.40
C GLU A 56 -2.53 7.64 20.69
N ASP A 57 -2.54 8.45 19.63
CA ASP A 57 -2.65 9.90 19.72
C ASP A 57 -3.51 10.48 18.59
N VAL A 58 -4.36 11.44 18.93
CA VAL A 58 -5.26 12.17 18.04
C VAL A 58 -4.98 13.69 18.10
N SER A 59 -3.75 14.08 18.44
CA SER A 59 -3.36 15.49 18.49
C SER A 59 -3.48 16.16 17.11
N PRO A 60 -3.98 17.42 17.04
CA PRO A 60 -4.01 18.16 15.79
C PRO A 60 -2.62 18.57 15.27
N ASP A 61 -1.62 18.57 16.14
CA ASP A 61 -0.29 19.12 15.86
C ASP A 61 0.74 18.07 15.46
N VAL A 62 0.38 16.78 15.58
CA VAL A 62 1.26 15.65 15.22
C VAL A 62 0.53 14.62 14.37
N ASP A 63 1.28 13.82 13.63
CA ASP A 63 0.74 12.69 12.90
C ASP A 63 0.06 11.70 13.86
N THR A 64 -1.12 11.24 13.48
CA THR A 64 -1.83 10.21 14.25
C THR A 64 -1.01 8.94 14.29
N LYS A 65 -0.73 8.46 15.49
CA LYS A 65 0.00 7.23 15.72
C LYS A 65 -0.97 6.07 15.97
N ILE A 66 -0.84 5.05 15.15
CA ILE A 66 -1.60 3.80 15.27
C ILE A 66 -0.66 2.71 15.76
N THR A 67 -1.06 2.00 16.81
CA THR A 67 -0.23 0.99 17.47
C THR A 67 -1.02 -0.28 17.69
N LYS A 68 -0.36 -1.42 17.62
CA LYS A 68 -0.98 -2.72 17.87
C LYS A 68 -1.37 -2.85 19.34
N ILE A 69 -2.57 -3.34 19.62
CA ILE A 69 -3.04 -3.64 20.95
C ILE A 69 -2.17 -4.78 21.53
N PRO A 70 -1.49 -4.58 22.67
CA PRO A 70 -0.69 -5.63 23.29
C PRO A 70 -1.57 -6.78 23.77
N THR A 71 -0.98 -7.97 23.90
CA THR A 71 -1.71 -9.14 24.42
C THR A 71 -2.28 -8.84 25.81
N GLY A 72 -3.60 -8.99 25.96
CA GLY A 72 -4.31 -8.63 27.19
C GLY A 72 -4.58 -7.13 27.38
N GLY A 73 -4.24 -6.30 26.37
CA GLY A 73 -4.56 -4.87 26.38
C GLY A 73 -6.07 -4.60 26.34
N THR A 74 -6.47 -3.46 26.90
CA THR A 74 -7.89 -3.04 26.99
C THR A 74 -8.17 -1.78 26.15
N GLN A 75 -7.21 -1.36 25.32
CA GLN A 75 -7.35 -0.19 24.46
C GLN A 75 -8.50 -0.40 23.46
N PRO A 76 -9.32 0.63 23.20
CA PRO A 76 -10.37 0.54 22.21
C PRO A 76 -9.76 0.37 20.83
N SER A 77 -10.12 -0.72 20.13
CA SER A 77 -9.65 -0.94 18.76
C SER A 77 -10.21 0.11 17.80
N ILE A 78 -9.54 0.32 16.65
CA ILE A 78 -10.04 1.22 15.61
C ILE A 78 -11.44 0.79 15.17
N PHE A 79 -11.70 -0.53 15.12
CA PHE A 79 -13.01 -1.07 14.75
C PHE A 79 -14.12 -0.67 15.72
N SER A 80 -13.82 -0.38 16.99
CA SER A 80 -14.81 0.04 17.98
C SER A 80 -15.43 1.40 17.66
N TYR A 81 -14.78 2.21 16.82
CA TYR A 81 -15.31 3.49 16.34
C TYR A 81 -16.21 3.38 15.10
N LEU A 82 -16.57 2.16 14.68
CA LEU A 82 -17.44 1.96 13.52
C LEU A 82 -18.81 2.57 13.81
N ASN A 83 -19.20 3.54 12.95
CA ASN A 83 -20.42 4.32 13.09
C ASN A 83 -20.56 5.06 14.43
N SER A 84 -19.45 5.38 15.08
CA SER A 84 -19.46 6.18 16.32
C SER A 84 -20.18 7.52 16.10
N PRO A 85 -21.01 7.98 17.04
CA PRO A 85 -21.63 9.31 16.98
C PRO A 85 -20.63 10.45 17.18
N THR A 86 -19.52 10.17 17.88
CA THR A 86 -18.47 11.15 18.21
C THR A 86 -17.16 10.80 17.54
N PHE A 87 -16.27 11.77 17.38
CA PHE A 87 -14.91 11.54 16.85
C PHE A 87 -14.00 10.89 17.88
N PRO A 88 -13.07 10.03 17.43
CA PRO A 88 -12.88 9.59 16.05
C PRO A 88 -14.01 8.70 15.54
N LYS A 89 -14.24 8.70 14.21
CA LYS A 89 -15.29 7.91 13.56
C LYS A 89 -14.67 7.01 12.50
N LEU A 90 -14.89 5.72 12.60
CA LEU A 90 -14.62 4.81 11.50
C LEU A 90 -15.87 4.70 10.64
N LEU A 91 -15.74 5.01 9.38
CA LEU A 91 -16.83 4.99 8.42
C LEU A 91 -16.47 4.05 7.26
N SER A 92 -17.48 3.62 6.52
CA SER A 92 -17.26 2.85 5.31
C SER A 92 -18.16 3.33 4.17
N ARG A 93 -17.67 3.16 2.96
CA ARG A 93 -18.46 3.39 1.75
C ARG A 93 -18.19 2.29 0.74
N GLU A 94 -19.17 2.03 -0.10
CA GLU A 94 -19.05 1.08 -1.19
C GLU A 94 -18.55 1.77 -2.46
N VAL A 95 -17.65 1.09 -3.18
CA VAL A 95 -17.11 1.51 -4.48
C VAL A 95 -17.24 0.34 -5.44
N LYS A 96 -17.98 0.52 -6.52
CA LYS A 96 -18.12 -0.49 -7.56
C LYS A 96 -17.01 -0.35 -8.60
N LEU A 97 -16.21 -1.39 -8.76
CA LEU A 97 -15.11 -1.47 -9.71
C LEU A 97 -14.90 -2.95 -10.11
N HIS A 98 -14.53 -3.25 -11.36
CA HIS A 98 -14.31 -4.62 -11.87
C HIS A 98 -15.48 -5.57 -11.59
N ASP A 99 -16.74 -5.07 -11.70
CA ASP A 99 -17.95 -5.82 -11.35
C ASP A 99 -18.05 -6.33 -9.91
N ILE A 100 -17.17 -5.82 -9.03
CA ILE A 100 -17.12 -6.11 -7.61
C ILE A 100 -17.51 -4.85 -6.84
N THR A 101 -18.22 -5.02 -5.73
CA THR A 101 -18.49 -3.94 -4.79
C THR A 101 -17.48 -3.99 -3.67
N TYR A 102 -16.52 -3.08 -3.70
CA TYR A 102 -15.50 -2.93 -2.69
C TYR A 102 -16.01 -2.11 -1.52
N LYS A 103 -15.71 -2.53 -0.29
CA LYS A 103 -15.95 -1.77 0.92
C LYS A 103 -14.67 -1.02 1.29
N LEU A 104 -14.73 0.30 1.27
CA LEU A 104 -13.63 1.18 1.63
C LEU A 104 -13.85 1.71 3.04
N TYR A 105 -12.93 1.44 3.96
CA TYR A 105 -12.92 2.02 5.29
C TYR A 105 -12.13 3.33 5.32
N TYR A 106 -12.60 4.29 6.09
CA TYR A 106 -11.88 5.53 6.34
C TYR A 106 -12.15 6.03 7.77
N LEU A 107 -11.09 6.53 8.40
CA LEU A 107 -11.12 7.03 9.76
C LEU A 107 -11.12 8.55 9.74
N VAL A 108 -12.15 9.15 10.33
CA VAL A 108 -12.25 10.60 10.51
C VAL A 108 -11.88 10.90 11.96
N LEU A 109 -10.75 11.57 12.15
CA LEU A 109 -10.18 11.81 13.47
C LEU A 109 -10.84 12.98 14.18
N ARG A 110 -11.23 14.01 13.43
CA ARG A 110 -11.85 15.24 13.94
C ARG A 110 -12.70 15.90 12.87
N GLU A 111 -13.60 16.75 13.28
CA GLU A 111 -14.39 17.58 12.39
C GLU A 111 -13.55 18.76 11.88
N GLY A 112 -13.72 19.13 10.62
CA GLY A 112 -13.16 20.35 10.05
C GLY A 112 -13.91 21.58 10.58
N ILE A 113 -13.19 22.68 10.76
CA ILE A 113 -13.77 23.95 11.23
C ILE A 113 -14.11 24.93 10.10
N GLY A 114 -13.75 24.60 8.86
CA GLY A 114 -14.01 25.41 7.68
C GLY A 114 -15.28 24.99 6.92
N ALA A 115 -15.64 25.76 5.90
CA ALA A 115 -16.68 25.39 4.97
C ALA A 115 -16.26 24.14 4.18
N SER A 116 -17.22 23.24 3.92
CA SER A 116 -16.96 22.09 3.06
C SER A 116 -16.73 22.54 1.61
N PRO A 117 -15.68 22.05 0.95
CA PRO A 117 -15.45 22.38 -0.45
C PRO A 117 -16.55 21.82 -1.35
N SER A 118 -16.89 22.54 -2.39
CA SER A 118 -17.78 22.09 -3.45
C SER A 118 -16.99 21.31 -4.53
N ASN A 119 -17.70 20.67 -5.46
CA ASN A 119 -17.08 19.97 -6.59
C ASN A 119 -16.30 20.89 -7.54
N ALA A 120 -16.46 22.21 -7.44
CA ALA A 120 -15.79 23.20 -8.25
C ALA A 120 -14.58 23.84 -7.57
N ASP A 121 -14.36 23.56 -6.29
CA ASP A 121 -13.30 24.18 -5.51
C ASP A 121 -11.97 23.42 -5.70
N ALA A 122 -10.90 24.20 -5.79
CA ALA A 122 -9.56 23.63 -5.70
C ALA A 122 -9.15 23.49 -4.23
N VAL A 123 -8.70 22.29 -3.85
CA VAL A 123 -8.27 22.00 -2.48
C VAL A 123 -6.80 21.58 -2.45
N LEU A 124 -6.09 21.99 -1.43
CA LEU A 124 -4.75 21.50 -1.12
C LEU A 124 -4.86 20.36 -0.10
N ALA A 125 -4.38 19.18 -0.47
CA ALA A 125 -4.32 18.03 0.42
C ALA A 125 -2.86 17.58 0.62
N ALA A 126 -2.49 17.30 1.86
CA ALA A 126 -1.26 16.59 2.18
C ALA A 126 -1.61 15.14 2.51
N TYR A 127 -0.76 14.21 2.11
CA TYR A 127 -0.94 12.78 2.42
C TYR A 127 0.39 12.13 2.79
N LYS A 128 0.29 11.09 3.60
CA LYS A 128 1.37 10.18 3.91
C LYS A 128 0.83 8.75 3.78
N GLY A 129 1.58 7.87 3.16
CA GLY A 129 1.23 6.45 3.00
C GLY A 129 2.28 5.58 3.68
N ASP A 130 1.83 4.62 4.47
CA ASP A 130 2.68 3.61 5.07
C ASP A 130 2.19 2.22 4.60
N TYR A 131 3.12 1.30 4.34
CA TYR A 131 2.80 -0.10 4.07
C TYR A 131 2.66 -0.84 5.40
N ILE A 132 1.69 -1.76 5.44
CA ILE A 132 1.41 -2.59 6.61
C ILE A 132 1.89 -4.01 6.33
#